data_5fb22f9653b5cac28345b119cdc62586
#
_entry.id   5fb22f9653b5cac28345b119cdc62586
#
_cell.length_a   1.000
_cell.length_b   1.000
_cell.length_c   1.000
_cell.angle_alpha   90.00
_cell.angle_beta   90.00
_cell.angle_gamma   90.00
#
_symmetry.space_group_name_H-M   'P 1'
#
loop_
_entity.id
_entity.type
_entity.pdbx_description
1 polymer ?
#
loop_
_entity_poly.entity_id
_entity_poly.type
_entity_poly.pdbx_seq_one_letter_code
_entity_poly.pdbx_strand_id
1 'polypeptide(L)'
;MPPFVHALIDQLRRRGLPLGVDDCDALRRALAAGFGWTSGAALTELCVTLWAKTAAEADMVRAAFARIDAPQWTLAAPAVVLEAAPSLTVAAPSVADGAADEPVAAPSPPPVAAPNRDLPAAPPGTGRVDTTLVLTPQYPLTEREIVQVWRGLRRPTRHGPPVELDVDETLRRSARLGVPVPPVLVPARRNTTRLLLLVDRQGSMAPFHRYVEHVEQAVRRAGRLSALTVVYFHNTAGAADPALLSAVPDPFDPALDAVLPSVEPLLDGTVYGDPALTSPLPLREVLDTVTATTGAAVISDAGAARGTLSPARLLDTVALGKALRSAAGALTWLNPVPAARWRRSTAEQVARHVPMFPLTRAGMYHAVDVLRGRPYPVPRPL
;
A
#
# COMPACT_ATOMS: atom_id res chain seq x y z
N MET A 1 -10.18 19.20 -18.24
CA MET A 1 -11.17 18.51 -17.38
C MET A 1 -12.56 18.86 -17.91
N PRO A 2 -13.48 17.90 -18.07
CA PRO A 2 -14.82 18.17 -18.57
C PRO A 2 -15.58 19.16 -17.65
N PRO A 3 -16.39 20.10 -18.19
CA PRO A 3 -17.03 21.15 -17.40
C PRO A 3 -17.94 20.63 -16.28
N PHE A 4 -18.65 19.52 -16.52
CA PHE A 4 -19.57 18.92 -15.54
C PHE A 4 -18.86 18.35 -14.30
N VAL A 5 -17.56 18.08 -14.37
CA VAL A 5 -16.78 17.54 -13.24
C VAL A 5 -16.66 18.56 -12.11
N HIS A 6 -16.60 19.85 -12.39
CA HIS A 6 -16.62 20.88 -11.36
C HIS A 6 -17.96 20.90 -10.60
N ALA A 7 -19.08 20.82 -11.34
CA ALA A 7 -20.40 20.72 -10.73
C ALA A 7 -20.55 19.44 -9.88
N LEU A 8 -19.96 18.33 -10.33
CA LEU A 8 -19.91 17.06 -9.58
C LEU A 8 -19.16 17.23 -8.24
N ILE A 9 -17.99 17.82 -8.30
CA ILE A 9 -17.14 18.05 -7.09
C ILE A 9 -17.88 18.95 -6.09
N ASP A 10 -18.48 20.04 -6.56
CA ASP A 10 -19.26 20.94 -5.70
C ASP A 10 -20.48 20.25 -5.09
N GLN A 11 -21.13 19.36 -5.84
CA GLN A 11 -22.28 18.59 -5.34
C GLN A 11 -21.83 17.57 -4.28
N LEU A 12 -20.70 16.88 -4.48
CA LEU A 12 -20.15 15.94 -3.53
C LEU A 12 -19.68 16.63 -2.24
N ARG A 13 -19.04 17.80 -2.37
CA ARG A 13 -18.66 18.63 -1.20
C ARG A 13 -19.87 19.04 -0.36
N ARG A 14 -20.96 19.48 -1.01
CA ARG A 14 -22.21 19.82 -0.30
C ARG A 14 -22.84 18.61 0.42
N ARG A 15 -22.51 17.40 0.02
CA ARG A 15 -22.97 16.15 0.65
C ARG A 15 -22.00 15.61 1.70
N GLY A 16 -20.95 16.37 2.02
CA GLY A 16 -20.00 16.01 3.06
C GLY A 16 -18.81 15.16 2.60
N LEU A 17 -18.64 14.92 1.27
CA LEU A 17 -17.44 14.28 0.77
C LEU A 17 -16.30 15.32 0.70
N PRO A 18 -15.23 15.22 1.50
CA PRO A 18 -14.18 16.24 1.60
C PRO A 18 -13.21 16.13 0.42
N LEU A 19 -13.60 16.66 -0.74
CA LEU A 19 -12.74 16.70 -1.94
C LEU A 19 -11.91 17.98 -1.94
N GLY A 20 -10.57 17.85 -2.03
CA GLY A 20 -9.62 18.96 -2.12
C GLY A 20 -9.14 19.25 -3.54
N VAL A 21 -8.19 20.18 -3.66
CA VAL A 21 -7.51 20.50 -4.93
C VAL A 21 -6.72 19.29 -5.42
N ASP A 22 -6.12 18.55 -4.50
CA ASP A 22 -5.33 17.35 -4.81
C ASP A 22 -6.18 16.23 -5.44
N ASP A 23 -7.45 16.08 -5.02
CA ASP A 23 -8.37 15.10 -5.60
C ASP A 23 -8.74 15.49 -7.04
N CYS A 24 -8.87 16.79 -7.30
CA CYS A 24 -9.06 17.31 -8.64
C CYS A 24 -7.82 17.09 -9.52
N ASP A 25 -6.63 17.30 -8.97
CA ASP A 25 -5.36 17.08 -9.66
C ASP A 25 -5.09 15.59 -9.90
N ALA A 26 -5.48 14.72 -8.98
CA ALA A 26 -5.40 13.27 -9.15
C ALA A 26 -6.29 12.81 -10.32
N LEU A 27 -7.55 13.29 -10.37
CA LEU A 27 -8.45 13.01 -11.48
C LEU A 27 -7.91 13.56 -12.80
N ARG A 28 -7.40 14.79 -12.81
CA ARG A 28 -6.80 15.40 -14.02
C ARG A 28 -5.64 14.58 -14.56
N ARG A 29 -4.74 14.10 -13.68
CA ARG A 29 -3.62 13.25 -14.07
C ARG A 29 -4.07 11.89 -14.60
N ALA A 30 -5.06 11.27 -13.96
CA ALA A 30 -5.61 10.00 -14.42
C ALA A 30 -6.27 10.13 -15.80
N LEU A 31 -7.05 11.20 -16.02
CA LEU A 31 -7.63 11.50 -17.33
C LEU A 31 -6.55 11.79 -18.38
N ALA A 32 -5.51 12.53 -18.05
CA ALA A 32 -4.39 12.78 -18.95
C ALA A 32 -3.61 11.50 -19.32
N ALA A 33 -3.60 10.51 -18.41
CA ALA A 33 -3.03 9.19 -18.66
C ALA A 33 -3.98 8.24 -19.41
N GLY A 34 -5.15 8.71 -19.85
CA GLY A 34 -6.10 7.93 -20.64
C GLY A 34 -7.12 7.12 -19.84
N PHE A 35 -7.14 7.19 -18.53
CA PHE A 35 -8.12 6.49 -17.71
C PHE A 35 -9.48 7.21 -17.69
N GLY A 36 -10.57 6.44 -17.63
CA GLY A 36 -11.93 6.99 -17.50
C GLY A 36 -12.55 7.57 -18.77
N TRP A 37 -11.86 7.54 -19.91
CA TRP A 37 -12.37 8.08 -21.18
C TRP A 37 -13.25 7.12 -21.98
N THR A 38 -13.21 5.83 -21.66
CA THR A 38 -13.91 4.81 -22.46
C THR A 38 -15.43 4.93 -22.37
N SER A 39 -15.97 5.36 -21.24
CA SER A 39 -17.41 5.58 -21.06
C SER A 39 -17.69 6.43 -19.82
N GLY A 40 -18.91 6.93 -19.68
CA GLY A 40 -19.39 7.58 -18.47
C GLY A 40 -19.30 6.66 -17.24
N ALA A 41 -19.57 5.38 -17.42
CA ALA A 41 -19.42 4.39 -16.35
C ALA A 41 -17.94 4.22 -15.92
N ALA A 42 -17.01 4.19 -16.88
CA ALA A 42 -15.57 4.12 -16.58
C ALA A 42 -15.08 5.37 -15.84
N LEU A 43 -15.59 6.55 -16.18
CA LEU A 43 -15.29 7.77 -15.44
C LEU A 43 -15.87 7.74 -14.02
N THR A 44 -17.08 7.22 -13.84
CA THR A 44 -17.71 7.05 -12.54
C THR A 44 -16.85 6.15 -11.65
N GLU A 45 -16.44 4.99 -12.13
CA GLU A 45 -15.60 4.05 -11.37
C GLU A 45 -14.19 4.62 -11.10
N LEU A 46 -13.62 5.40 -12.02
CA LEU A 46 -12.39 6.14 -11.77
C LEU A 46 -12.56 7.13 -10.60
N CYS A 47 -13.65 7.90 -10.59
CA CYS A 47 -13.94 8.85 -9.50
C CYS A 47 -14.22 8.12 -8.18
N VAL A 48 -14.92 6.99 -8.21
CA VAL A 48 -15.10 6.13 -7.02
C VAL A 48 -13.74 5.67 -6.49
N THR A 49 -12.87 5.18 -7.36
CA THR A 49 -11.53 4.71 -6.99
C THR A 49 -10.67 5.81 -6.38
N LEU A 50 -10.74 7.03 -6.92
CA LEU A 50 -9.92 8.15 -6.46
C LEU A 50 -10.47 8.80 -5.19
N TRP A 51 -11.79 8.88 -5.03
CA TRP A 51 -12.43 9.72 -4.03
C TRP A 51 -13.10 8.95 -2.90
N ALA A 52 -13.62 7.75 -3.16
CA ALA A 52 -14.32 6.97 -2.14
C ALA A 52 -13.38 6.14 -1.29
N LYS A 53 -13.57 6.19 0.01
CA LYS A 53 -12.84 5.40 1.01
C LYS A 53 -13.73 4.35 1.70
N THR A 54 -15.03 4.53 1.63
CA THR A 54 -16.03 3.63 2.21
C THR A 54 -17.07 3.27 1.14
N ALA A 55 -17.80 2.17 1.37
CA ALA A 55 -18.92 1.79 0.50
C ALA A 55 -19.97 2.90 0.40
N ALA A 56 -20.30 3.55 1.53
CA ALA A 56 -21.25 4.67 1.56
C ALA A 56 -20.77 5.86 0.72
N GLU A 57 -19.47 6.18 0.74
CA GLU A 57 -18.91 7.23 -0.12
C GLU A 57 -18.92 6.82 -1.60
N ALA A 58 -18.65 5.54 -1.91
CA ALA A 58 -18.73 5.03 -3.27
C ALA A 58 -20.16 5.17 -3.83
N ASP A 59 -21.16 4.80 -3.04
CA ASP A 59 -22.56 4.95 -3.42
C ASP A 59 -22.96 6.43 -3.57
N MET A 60 -22.42 7.30 -2.72
CA MET A 60 -22.62 8.75 -2.84
C MET A 60 -22.05 9.29 -4.16
N VAL A 61 -20.87 8.86 -4.57
CA VAL A 61 -20.25 9.23 -5.85
C VAL A 61 -21.10 8.74 -7.01
N ARG A 62 -21.50 7.45 -7.01
CA ARG A 62 -22.36 6.86 -8.06
C ARG A 62 -23.69 7.58 -8.15
N ALA A 63 -24.35 7.85 -7.01
CA ALA A 63 -25.59 8.58 -6.97
C ALA A 63 -25.46 10.05 -7.43
N ALA A 64 -24.30 10.67 -7.25
CA ALA A 64 -24.05 12.01 -7.76
C ALA A 64 -23.91 12.01 -9.29
N PHE A 65 -23.20 11.04 -9.86
CA PHE A 65 -23.10 10.86 -11.32
C PHE A 65 -24.48 10.59 -11.96
N ALA A 66 -25.34 9.79 -11.34
CA ALA A 66 -26.66 9.49 -11.86
C ALA A 66 -27.61 10.72 -11.92
N ARG A 67 -27.30 11.79 -11.20
CA ARG A 67 -28.11 13.02 -11.13
C ARG A 67 -27.55 14.17 -11.98
N ILE A 68 -26.34 14.05 -12.46
CA ILE A 68 -25.74 15.02 -13.36
C ILE A 68 -26.09 14.61 -14.77
N ASP A 69 -26.57 15.57 -15.55
CA ASP A 69 -26.78 15.40 -16.98
C ASP A 69 -25.41 15.34 -17.70
N ALA A 70 -24.68 14.25 -17.41
CA ALA A 70 -23.40 14.00 -18.03
C ALA A 70 -23.63 13.46 -19.44
N PRO A 71 -22.95 14.00 -20.46
CA PRO A 71 -23.08 13.48 -21.81
C PRO A 71 -22.74 11.99 -21.81
N GLN A 72 -23.65 11.18 -22.32
CA GLN A 72 -23.42 9.75 -22.52
C GLN A 72 -22.44 9.58 -23.67
N TRP A 73 -21.27 9.02 -23.40
CA TRP A 73 -20.32 8.65 -24.44
C TRP A 73 -19.82 7.22 -24.21
N THR A 74 -19.56 6.55 -25.31
CA THR A 74 -18.81 5.29 -25.32
C THR A 74 -17.80 5.43 -26.46
N LEU A 75 -16.51 5.47 -26.11
CA LEU A 75 -15.47 5.35 -27.10
C LEU A 75 -15.29 3.86 -27.41
N ALA A 76 -15.35 3.50 -28.69
CA ALA A 76 -14.95 2.16 -29.09
C ALA A 76 -13.53 1.92 -28.55
N ALA A 77 -13.37 0.91 -27.72
CA ALA A 77 -12.06 0.54 -27.23
C ALA A 77 -11.17 0.29 -28.45
N PRO A 78 -9.95 0.85 -28.52
CA PRO A 78 -9.00 0.37 -29.50
C PRO A 78 -8.87 -1.14 -29.26
N ALA A 79 -9.05 -1.93 -30.30
CA ALA A 79 -8.89 -3.37 -30.20
C ALA A 79 -7.48 -3.63 -29.64
N VAL A 80 -7.39 -3.94 -28.37
CA VAL A 80 -6.16 -4.46 -27.78
C VAL A 80 -6.05 -5.85 -28.37
N VAL A 81 -5.27 -5.99 -29.41
CA VAL A 81 -4.77 -7.29 -29.84
C VAL A 81 -3.93 -7.81 -28.66
N LEU A 82 -4.57 -8.57 -27.79
CA LEU A 82 -3.86 -9.46 -26.90
C LEU A 82 -3.20 -10.50 -27.79
N GLU A 83 -1.95 -10.27 -28.17
CA GLU A 83 -1.10 -11.33 -28.65
C GLU A 83 -1.04 -12.37 -27.53
N ALA A 84 -1.75 -13.47 -27.77
CA ALA A 84 -1.71 -14.63 -26.89
C ALA A 84 -0.27 -15.10 -26.80
N ALA A 85 0.24 -15.18 -25.59
CA ALA A 85 1.51 -15.84 -25.33
C ALA A 85 1.49 -17.25 -25.96
N PRO A 86 2.58 -17.72 -26.58
CA PRO A 86 2.62 -19.01 -27.21
C PRO A 86 2.44 -20.10 -26.15
N SER A 87 1.29 -20.76 -26.20
CA SER A 87 1.07 -21.99 -25.46
C SER A 87 1.95 -23.07 -26.07
N LEU A 88 2.89 -23.59 -25.30
CA LEU A 88 3.63 -24.79 -25.62
C LEU A 88 2.64 -25.99 -25.58
N THR A 89 2.05 -26.29 -26.72
CA THR A 89 1.26 -27.52 -26.89
C THR A 89 2.21 -28.61 -27.38
N VAL A 90 2.37 -29.62 -26.54
CA VAL A 90 3.02 -30.89 -26.91
C VAL A 90 2.19 -31.56 -28.00
N ALA A 91 2.82 -31.83 -29.13
CA ALA A 91 2.22 -32.53 -30.25
C ALA A 91 1.97 -33.99 -29.95
N ALA A 92 0.75 -34.46 -30.21
CA ALA A 92 0.46 -35.87 -30.47
C ALA A 92 0.00 -35.99 -31.95
N PRO A 93 0.40 -37.02 -32.68
CA PRO A 93 0.13 -37.14 -34.10
C PRO A 93 -1.23 -37.76 -34.35
N SER A 94 -1.99 -37.21 -35.30
CA SER A 94 -3.13 -37.90 -35.92
C SER A 94 -3.30 -37.52 -37.38
N VAL A 95 -3.33 -38.54 -38.11
CA VAL A 95 -3.63 -38.99 -39.46
C VAL A 95 -4.62 -38.13 -40.27
N ALA A 96 -4.33 -38.07 -41.58
CA ALA A 96 -4.99 -37.40 -42.68
C ALA A 96 -6.47 -37.78 -42.89
N ASP A 97 -7.27 -36.88 -43.41
CA ASP A 97 -7.89 -37.05 -44.73
C ASP A 97 -8.57 -35.74 -45.22
N GLY A 98 -8.54 -35.56 -46.57
CA GLY A 98 -8.78 -34.40 -47.34
C GLY A 98 -10.20 -33.89 -47.48
N ALA A 99 -10.31 -32.71 -47.99
CA ALA A 99 -11.08 -32.24 -49.16
C ALA A 99 -10.98 -30.72 -49.28
N ALA A 100 -10.78 -30.30 -50.51
CA ALA A 100 -10.69 -28.92 -50.95
C ALA A 100 -12.03 -28.19 -50.85
N ASP A 101 -11.99 -26.87 -50.50
CA ASP A 101 -12.98 -25.92 -50.93
C ASP A 101 -12.38 -24.50 -51.12
N GLU A 102 -12.88 -23.78 -52.12
CA GLU A 102 -12.32 -22.61 -52.77
C GLU A 102 -12.34 -21.35 -51.87
N PRO A 103 -11.45 -20.35 -52.15
CA PRO A 103 -11.39 -19.11 -51.37
C PRO A 103 -12.43 -18.09 -51.82
N VAL A 104 -13.30 -17.69 -50.91
CA VAL A 104 -14.17 -16.51 -51.08
C VAL A 104 -13.36 -15.24 -50.89
N ALA A 105 -13.40 -14.36 -51.90
CA ALA A 105 -12.70 -13.09 -51.94
C ALA A 105 -13.14 -12.14 -50.80
N ALA A 106 -12.18 -11.61 -50.06
CA ALA A 106 -12.38 -10.56 -49.06
C ALA A 106 -12.66 -9.19 -49.75
N PRO A 107 -13.55 -8.35 -49.18
CA PRO A 107 -13.80 -7.00 -49.72
C PRO A 107 -12.61 -6.08 -49.48
N SER A 108 -12.29 -5.27 -50.49
CA SER A 108 -11.22 -4.27 -50.49
C SER A 108 -11.47 -3.17 -49.47
N PRO A 109 -10.43 -2.70 -48.75
CA PRO A 109 -10.56 -1.60 -47.81
C PRO A 109 -10.80 -0.25 -48.53
N PRO A 110 -11.51 0.71 -47.88
CA PRO A 110 -11.76 2.03 -48.45
C PRO A 110 -10.47 2.84 -48.63
N PRO A 111 -10.44 3.80 -49.59
CA PRO A 111 -9.22 4.55 -49.87
C PRO A 111 -8.78 5.44 -48.72
N VAL A 112 -7.53 5.30 -48.35
CA VAL A 112 -6.85 6.13 -47.37
C VAL A 112 -6.72 7.55 -47.90
N ALA A 113 -7.18 8.56 -47.15
CA ALA A 113 -7.05 9.97 -47.49
C ALA A 113 -5.57 10.34 -47.69
N ALA A 114 -5.30 11.14 -48.73
CA ALA A 114 -3.96 11.57 -49.10
C ALA A 114 -3.28 12.33 -47.91
N PRO A 115 -1.98 12.13 -47.67
CA PRO A 115 -1.27 12.83 -46.62
C PRO A 115 -1.12 14.32 -46.94
N ASN A 116 -1.32 15.15 -45.93
CA ASN A 116 -1.16 16.59 -45.94
C ASN A 116 0.28 16.96 -46.39
N ARG A 117 0.42 17.77 -47.43
CA ARG A 117 1.69 18.03 -48.13
C ARG A 117 2.61 19.05 -47.44
N ASP A 118 2.26 19.55 -46.24
CA ASP A 118 2.97 20.65 -45.58
C ASP A 118 3.86 20.27 -44.39
N LEU A 119 4.16 18.98 -44.23
CA LEU A 119 5.16 18.57 -43.24
C LEU A 119 6.49 18.24 -43.96
N PRO A 120 7.63 18.77 -43.46
CA PRO A 120 8.93 18.45 -44.04
C PRO A 120 9.17 16.93 -43.94
N ALA A 121 9.51 16.31 -45.07
CA ALA A 121 9.82 14.90 -45.14
C ALA A 121 11.05 14.60 -44.29
N ALA A 122 10.93 13.63 -43.36
CA ALA A 122 12.06 13.12 -42.60
C ALA A 122 13.10 12.53 -43.56
N PRO A 123 14.41 12.71 -43.32
CA PRO A 123 15.45 12.19 -44.19
C PRO A 123 15.36 10.66 -44.31
N PRO A 124 15.53 10.09 -45.51
CA PRO A 124 15.52 8.64 -45.70
C PRO A 124 16.80 8.05 -45.06
N GLY A 125 16.63 7.24 -44.03
CA GLY A 125 17.76 6.52 -43.44
C GLY A 125 17.77 6.34 -41.91
N THR A 126 16.82 6.94 -41.18
CA THR A 126 16.67 6.57 -39.78
C THR A 126 15.83 5.31 -39.66
N GLY A 127 16.50 4.18 -39.58
CA GLY A 127 15.85 2.93 -39.18
C GLY A 127 14.94 3.23 -37.98
N ARG A 128 13.69 2.76 -38.04
CA ARG A 128 12.83 2.72 -36.86
C ARG A 128 13.59 1.97 -35.77
N VAL A 129 14.23 2.70 -34.89
CA VAL A 129 14.60 2.15 -33.61
C VAL A 129 13.28 1.97 -32.90
N ASP A 130 12.78 0.74 -32.85
CA ASP A 130 11.70 0.37 -31.92
C ASP A 130 12.26 0.56 -30.51
N THR A 131 12.35 1.84 -30.11
CA THR A 131 12.64 2.18 -28.74
C THR A 131 11.34 1.95 -27.98
N THR A 132 11.09 0.71 -27.64
CA THR A 132 10.13 0.41 -26.59
C THR A 132 10.62 1.14 -25.35
N LEU A 133 10.05 2.31 -25.09
CA LEU A 133 10.30 3.07 -23.86
C LEU A 133 9.79 2.22 -22.70
N VAL A 134 10.65 1.37 -22.17
CA VAL A 134 10.43 0.68 -20.92
C VAL A 134 10.54 1.74 -19.82
N LEU A 135 9.40 2.34 -19.46
CA LEU A 135 9.31 3.23 -18.30
C LEU A 135 9.56 2.39 -17.05
N THR A 136 10.80 2.31 -16.64
CA THR A 136 11.15 1.72 -15.34
C THR A 136 10.64 2.66 -14.25
N PRO A 137 9.76 2.21 -13.33
CA PRO A 137 9.28 3.04 -12.25
C PRO A 137 10.46 3.53 -11.40
N GLN A 138 10.63 4.84 -11.31
CA GLN A 138 11.62 5.43 -10.40
C GLN A 138 10.97 5.62 -9.03
N TYR A 139 11.26 4.71 -8.11
CA TYR A 139 10.82 4.85 -6.72
C TYR A 139 11.76 5.78 -5.94
N PRO A 140 11.25 6.45 -4.89
CA PRO A 140 12.06 7.30 -4.02
C PRO A 140 13.24 6.57 -3.37
N LEU A 141 13.14 5.26 -3.23
CA LEU A 141 14.16 4.39 -2.66
C LEU A 141 14.38 3.17 -3.55
N THR A 142 15.63 2.82 -3.70
CA THR A 142 16.03 1.57 -4.35
C THR A 142 15.79 0.38 -3.41
N GLU A 143 15.58 -0.79 -3.98
CA GLU A 143 15.44 -2.04 -3.21
C GLU A 143 16.64 -2.26 -2.26
N ARG A 144 17.86 -1.96 -2.74
CA ARG A 144 19.09 -2.09 -1.93
C ARG A 144 19.06 -1.23 -0.68
N GLU A 145 18.59 0.02 -0.78
CA GLU A 145 18.47 0.92 0.37
C GLU A 145 17.45 0.41 1.37
N ILE A 146 16.28 -0.04 0.90
CA ILE A 146 15.24 -0.60 1.75
C ILE A 146 15.75 -1.86 2.47
N VAL A 147 16.32 -2.80 1.72
CA VAL A 147 16.92 -4.01 2.29
C VAL A 147 17.99 -3.68 3.33
N GLN A 148 18.84 -2.68 3.07
CA GLN A 148 19.88 -2.25 4.02
C GLN A 148 19.29 -1.76 5.34
N VAL A 149 18.23 -0.95 5.28
CA VAL A 149 17.52 -0.44 6.47
C VAL A 149 16.92 -1.61 7.26
N TRP A 150 16.15 -2.46 6.61
CA TRP A 150 15.44 -3.56 7.28
C TRP A 150 16.34 -4.69 7.77
N ARG A 151 17.55 -4.85 7.19
CA ARG A 151 18.60 -5.70 7.78
C ARG A 151 19.02 -5.24 9.18
N GLY A 152 18.80 -3.98 9.52
CA GLY A 152 18.97 -3.44 10.86
C GLY A 152 17.99 -4.02 11.88
N LEU A 153 16.84 -4.56 11.45
CA LEU A 153 15.85 -5.15 12.35
C LEU A 153 16.33 -6.52 12.84
N ARG A 154 17.15 -6.51 13.87
CA ARG A 154 17.76 -7.71 14.46
C ARG A 154 17.67 -7.68 15.97
N ARG A 155 17.25 -8.80 16.54
CA ARG A 155 17.34 -9.09 17.98
C ARG A 155 18.10 -10.42 18.14
N PRO A 156 19.43 -10.41 18.02
CA PRO A 156 20.20 -11.63 18.11
C PRO A 156 20.15 -12.16 19.54
N THR A 157 19.54 -13.31 19.73
CA THR A 157 19.53 -14.05 21.00
C THR A 157 20.29 -15.36 20.82
N ARG A 158 20.97 -15.78 21.88
CA ARG A 158 21.60 -17.10 21.90
C ARG A 158 20.53 -18.14 22.23
N HIS A 159 20.29 -19.08 21.32
CA HIS A 159 19.28 -20.12 21.48
C HIS A 159 19.70 -21.42 20.79
N GLY A 160 19.37 -22.55 21.43
CA GLY A 160 19.68 -23.89 20.93
C GLY A 160 20.92 -24.52 21.58
N PRO A 161 21.44 -25.61 21.04
CA PRO A 161 22.61 -26.28 21.58
C PRO A 161 23.87 -25.42 21.50
N PRO A 162 24.82 -25.58 22.42
CA PRO A 162 26.10 -24.86 22.40
C PRO A 162 26.98 -25.40 21.24
N VAL A 163 27.15 -24.58 20.20
CA VAL A 163 27.92 -24.94 18.98
C VAL A 163 28.93 -23.87 18.57
N GLU A 164 28.87 -22.68 19.15
CA GLU A 164 29.75 -21.56 18.84
C GLU A 164 30.80 -21.42 19.94
N LEU A 165 32.08 -21.30 19.55
CA LEU A 165 33.20 -21.14 20.51
C LEU A 165 33.13 -19.75 21.17
N ASP A 166 33.08 -19.73 22.52
CA ASP A 166 33.31 -18.53 23.29
C ASP A 166 34.82 -18.37 23.59
N VAL A 167 35.50 -17.65 22.70
CA VAL A 167 36.94 -17.42 22.80
C VAL A 167 37.33 -16.72 24.08
N ASP A 168 36.57 -15.69 24.45
CA ASP A 168 36.86 -14.87 25.64
C ASP A 168 36.74 -15.67 26.95
N GLU A 169 35.71 -16.49 27.08
CA GLU A 169 35.52 -17.31 28.24
C GLU A 169 36.52 -18.47 28.27
N THR A 170 36.83 -19.04 27.12
CA THR A 170 37.84 -20.09 27.02
C THR A 170 39.20 -19.57 27.45
N LEU A 171 39.63 -18.41 26.97
CA LEU A 171 40.88 -17.76 27.37
C LEU A 171 40.90 -17.36 28.84
N ARG A 172 39.80 -16.81 29.34
CA ARG A 172 39.69 -16.48 30.78
C ARG A 172 39.85 -17.69 31.67
N ARG A 173 39.26 -18.83 31.32
CA ARG A 173 39.42 -20.08 32.07
C ARG A 173 40.84 -20.60 32.01
N SER A 174 41.45 -20.61 30.83
CA SER A 174 42.85 -21.02 30.64
C SER A 174 43.81 -20.15 31.45
N ALA A 175 43.59 -18.82 31.43
CA ALA A 175 44.43 -17.89 32.20
C ALA A 175 44.28 -18.05 33.71
N ARG A 176 43.11 -18.38 34.23
CA ARG A 176 42.90 -18.64 35.69
C ARG A 176 43.53 -19.92 36.15
N LEU A 177 43.54 -20.97 35.32
CA LEU A 177 44.04 -22.27 35.66
C LEU A 177 45.50 -22.48 35.33
N GLY A 178 46.07 -21.58 34.52
CA GLY A 178 47.45 -21.70 34.01
C GLY A 178 47.70 -22.84 33.03
N VAL A 179 46.63 -23.49 32.55
CA VAL A 179 46.67 -24.61 31.61
C VAL A 179 45.59 -24.47 30.56
N PRO A 180 45.81 -25.02 29.35
CA PRO A 180 44.77 -25.07 28.32
C PRO A 180 43.55 -25.85 28.83
N VAL A 181 42.36 -25.28 28.66
CA VAL A 181 41.07 -25.90 29.02
C VAL A 181 40.31 -26.30 27.76
N PRO A 182 39.37 -27.27 27.85
CA PRO A 182 38.48 -27.55 26.73
C PRO A 182 37.72 -26.28 26.30
N PRO A 183 37.44 -26.12 25.00
CA PRO A 183 36.77 -24.95 24.47
C PRO A 183 35.37 -24.78 25.09
N VAL A 184 35.06 -23.58 25.55
CA VAL A 184 33.72 -23.23 26.05
C VAL A 184 32.85 -22.98 24.86
N LEU A 185 31.78 -23.79 24.74
CA LEU A 185 30.80 -23.62 23.66
C LEU A 185 29.56 -22.90 24.24
N VAL A 186 28.98 -22.07 23.39
CA VAL A 186 27.74 -21.33 23.68
C VAL A 186 26.75 -21.49 22.53
N PRO A 187 25.44 -21.31 22.75
CA PRO A 187 24.48 -21.37 21.66
C PRO A 187 24.74 -20.30 20.59
N ALA A 188 24.54 -20.66 19.33
CA ALA A 188 24.67 -19.74 18.23
C ALA A 188 23.70 -18.56 18.33
N ARG A 189 24.14 -17.37 17.90
CA ARG A 189 23.27 -16.19 17.82
C ARG A 189 22.33 -16.30 16.63
N ARG A 190 21.03 -16.36 16.89
CA ARG A 190 19.97 -16.34 15.88
C ARG A 190 19.13 -15.09 16.02
N ASN A 191 18.70 -14.53 14.91
CA ASN A 191 17.73 -13.43 14.94
C ASN A 191 16.35 -14.00 15.26
N THR A 192 15.76 -13.60 16.38
CA THR A 192 14.43 -14.03 16.84
C THR A 192 13.35 -13.00 16.55
N THR A 193 13.68 -11.91 15.85
CA THR A 193 12.73 -10.85 15.54
C THR A 193 11.64 -11.36 14.60
N ARG A 194 10.39 -11.13 15.00
CA ARG A 194 9.19 -11.36 14.21
C ARG A 194 8.61 -10.01 13.80
N LEU A 195 8.06 -9.92 12.61
CA LEU A 195 7.43 -8.70 12.09
C LEU A 195 6.02 -9.01 11.59
N LEU A 196 5.05 -8.26 12.09
CA LEU A 196 3.71 -8.14 11.51
C LEU A 196 3.67 -6.85 10.70
N LEU A 197 3.42 -6.96 9.39
CA LEU A 197 3.28 -5.84 8.48
C LEU A 197 1.83 -5.74 8.02
N LEU A 198 1.16 -4.65 8.37
CA LEU A 198 -0.20 -4.33 7.91
C LEU A 198 -0.10 -3.30 6.78
N VAL A 199 -0.71 -3.59 5.65
CA VAL A 199 -0.64 -2.75 4.44
C VAL A 199 -2.03 -2.28 4.04
N ASP A 200 -2.24 -0.96 4.08
CA ASP A 200 -3.48 -0.35 3.59
C ASP A 200 -3.51 -0.39 2.06
N ARG A 201 -4.63 -0.85 1.52
CA ARG A 201 -4.85 -1.01 0.07
C ARG A 201 -6.08 -0.22 -0.36
N GLN A 202 -6.13 0.11 -1.65
CA GLN A 202 -7.24 0.82 -2.29
C GLN A 202 -7.44 2.29 -1.86
N GLY A 203 -8.42 2.94 -2.42
CA GLY A 203 -8.74 4.33 -2.11
C GLY A 203 -7.55 5.28 -2.30
N SER A 204 -7.23 6.09 -1.28
CA SER A 204 -6.14 7.07 -1.33
C SER A 204 -4.75 6.43 -1.39
N MET A 205 -4.64 5.13 -1.10
CA MET A 205 -3.39 4.38 -1.23
C MET A 205 -3.09 3.94 -2.66
N ALA A 206 -4.06 3.99 -3.58
CA ALA A 206 -3.89 3.53 -4.97
C ALA A 206 -2.65 4.11 -5.69
N PRO A 207 -2.31 5.40 -5.58
CA PRO A 207 -1.10 5.95 -6.19
C PRO A 207 0.21 5.39 -5.64
N PHE A 208 0.17 4.84 -4.43
CA PHE A 208 1.34 4.34 -3.71
C PHE A 208 1.49 2.82 -3.80
N HIS A 209 0.52 2.09 -4.36
CA HIS A 209 0.48 0.62 -4.35
C HIS A 209 1.79 0.01 -4.85
N ARG A 210 2.27 0.43 -6.02
CA ARG A 210 3.51 -0.11 -6.59
C ARG A 210 4.74 0.18 -5.74
N TYR A 211 4.81 1.37 -5.13
CA TYR A 211 5.90 1.70 -4.24
C TYR A 211 5.83 0.89 -2.94
N VAL A 212 4.64 0.73 -2.38
CA VAL A 212 4.43 -0.09 -1.18
C VAL A 212 4.73 -1.57 -1.45
N GLU A 213 4.33 -2.10 -2.61
CA GLU A 213 4.71 -3.45 -3.06
C GLU A 213 6.22 -3.61 -3.19
N HIS A 214 6.90 -2.61 -3.74
CA HIS A 214 8.36 -2.61 -3.81
C HIS A 214 9.01 -2.64 -2.42
N VAL A 215 8.48 -1.84 -1.47
CA VAL A 215 8.93 -1.86 -0.06
C VAL A 215 8.67 -3.23 0.57
N GLU A 216 7.48 -3.78 0.43
CA GLU A 216 7.11 -5.09 0.96
C GLU A 216 8.04 -6.20 0.44
N GLN A 217 8.27 -6.24 -0.87
CA GLN A 217 9.17 -7.21 -1.49
C GLN A 217 10.60 -7.07 -0.96
N ALA A 218 11.08 -5.84 -0.80
CA ALA A 218 12.40 -5.58 -0.23
C ALA A 218 12.50 -6.01 1.23
N VAL A 219 11.43 -5.82 2.03
CA VAL A 219 11.35 -6.32 3.42
C VAL A 219 11.41 -7.85 3.45
N ARG A 220 10.67 -8.54 2.57
CA ARG A 220 10.72 -10.01 2.44
C ARG A 220 12.12 -10.49 2.08
N ARG A 221 12.81 -9.80 1.17
CA ARG A 221 14.19 -10.13 0.73
C ARG A 221 15.26 -9.71 1.72
N ALA A 222 14.97 -8.75 2.62
CA ALA A 222 15.93 -8.33 3.65
C ALA A 222 16.42 -9.50 4.50
N GLY A 223 15.71 -10.59 4.52
CA GLY A 223 15.97 -11.93 5.01
C GLY A 223 16.69 -11.93 6.37
N ARG A 224 16.32 -12.72 7.30
CA ARG A 224 16.84 -12.90 8.66
C ARG A 224 15.82 -12.55 9.74
N LEU A 225 14.55 -12.23 9.36
CA LEU A 225 13.47 -12.26 10.31
C LEU A 225 13.16 -13.72 10.65
N SER A 226 12.85 -13.99 11.91
CA SER A 226 12.39 -15.32 12.33
C SER A 226 11.02 -15.65 11.73
N ALA A 227 10.16 -14.64 11.62
CA ALA A 227 8.89 -14.72 10.93
C ALA A 227 8.49 -13.34 10.37
N LEU A 228 7.85 -13.34 9.23
CA LEU A 228 7.21 -12.16 8.62
C LEU A 228 5.76 -12.53 8.26
N THR A 229 4.81 -11.90 8.92
CA THR A 229 3.39 -11.98 8.57
C THR A 229 3.01 -10.67 7.87
N VAL A 230 2.43 -10.75 6.69
CA VAL A 230 1.92 -9.59 5.97
C VAL A 230 0.42 -9.77 5.79
N VAL A 231 -0.33 -8.77 6.21
CA VAL A 231 -1.78 -8.71 6.02
C VAL A 231 -2.17 -7.37 5.43
N TYR A 232 -3.30 -7.36 4.77
CA TYR A 232 -3.79 -6.19 4.06
C TYR A 232 -5.12 -5.75 4.66
N PHE A 233 -5.42 -4.46 4.53
CA PHE A 233 -6.71 -3.91 4.94
C PHE A 233 -7.09 -2.73 4.05
N HIS A 234 -8.34 -2.30 4.11
CA HIS A 234 -8.81 -1.13 3.39
C HIS A 234 -9.20 -0.04 4.37
N ASN A 235 -8.48 1.08 4.32
CA ASN A 235 -8.75 2.29 5.11
C ASN A 235 -8.58 2.07 6.62
N THR A 236 -9.38 1.20 7.25
CA THR A 236 -9.26 0.71 8.63
C THR A 236 -9.62 -0.78 8.65
N ALA A 237 -9.09 -1.52 9.62
CA ALA A 237 -9.38 -2.96 9.74
C ALA A 237 -10.77 -3.23 10.36
N GLY A 238 -11.46 -2.20 10.85
CA GLY A 238 -12.79 -2.26 11.46
C GLY A 238 -13.18 -0.89 11.98
N ALA A 239 -14.33 -0.78 12.60
CA ALA A 239 -14.87 0.45 13.16
C ALA A 239 -14.81 0.43 14.68
N ALA A 240 -14.47 1.56 15.28
CA ALA A 240 -14.67 1.82 16.70
C ALA A 240 -16.17 1.96 17.02
N ASP A 241 -16.53 1.93 18.29
CA ASP A 241 -17.93 2.14 18.71
C ASP A 241 -18.46 3.48 18.17
N PRO A 242 -19.49 3.46 17.30
CA PRO A 242 -20.07 4.69 16.76
C PRO A 242 -20.66 5.62 17.81
N ALA A 243 -21.03 5.11 18.99
CA ALA A 243 -21.56 5.92 20.10
C ALA A 243 -20.53 6.95 20.59
N LEU A 244 -19.23 6.66 20.46
CA LEU A 244 -18.14 7.59 20.78
C LEU A 244 -18.17 8.86 19.93
N LEU A 245 -18.68 8.80 18.70
CA LEU A 245 -18.83 9.99 17.83
C LEU A 245 -19.88 10.96 18.36
N SER A 246 -20.92 10.44 19.03
CA SER A 246 -21.94 11.26 19.66
C SER A 246 -21.45 12.01 20.89
N ALA A 247 -20.37 11.52 21.52
CA ALA A 247 -19.73 12.15 22.67
C ALA A 247 -18.71 13.24 22.29
N VAL A 248 -18.46 13.43 20.99
CA VAL A 248 -17.55 14.47 20.48
C VAL A 248 -18.33 15.80 20.38
N PRO A 249 -18.00 16.83 21.18
CA PRO A 249 -18.78 18.08 21.22
C PRO A 249 -18.76 18.85 19.91
N ASP A 250 -17.62 18.85 19.23
CA ASP A 250 -17.43 19.48 17.92
C ASP A 250 -16.50 18.58 17.07
N PRO A 251 -16.98 18.08 15.91
CA PRO A 251 -16.14 17.26 15.02
C PRO A 251 -14.95 18.03 14.43
N PHE A 252 -14.91 19.33 14.53
CA PHE A 252 -13.81 20.20 14.10
C PHE A 252 -12.88 20.62 15.24
N ASP A 253 -13.26 20.32 16.50
CA ASP A 253 -12.37 20.58 17.63
C ASP A 253 -11.29 19.49 17.69
N PRO A 254 -9.99 19.87 17.73
CA PRO A 254 -8.89 18.94 18.02
C PRO A 254 -8.99 18.25 19.39
N ALA A 255 -9.97 18.61 20.23
CA ALA A 255 -10.22 18.03 21.56
C ALA A 255 -10.89 16.64 21.56
N LEU A 256 -10.78 15.86 20.50
CA LEU A 256 -11.04 14.40 20.51
C LEU A 256 -10.22 13.66 21.56
N ASP A 257 -9.18 14.31 22.08
CA ASP A 257 -8.32 13.82 23.15
C ASP A 257 -9.07 13.33 24.40
N ALA A 258 -10.23 13.90 24.70
CA ALA A 258 -11.06 13.47 25.84
C ALA A 258 -11.78 12.13 25.59
N VAL A 259 -12.07 11.81 24.33
CA VAL A 259 -12.79 10.59 23.94
C VAL A 259 -11.83 9.43 23.65
N LEU A 260 -10.60 9.73 23.20
CA LEU A 260 -9.63 8.70 22.82
C LEU A 260 -9.29 7.68 23.93
N PRO A 261 -9.22 8.02 25.23
CA PRO A 261 -9.02 7.03 26.28
C PRO A 261 -10.12 5.96 26.32
N SER A 262 -11.37 6.33 26.01
CA SER A 262 -12.52 5.42 26.03
C SER A 262 -12.63 4.52 24.79
N VAL A 263 -11.79 4.73 23.78
CA VAL A 263 -11.76 3.86 22.60
C VAL A 263 -11.21 2.50 22.99
N GLU A 264 -12.02 1.46 22.84
CA GLU A 264 -11.60 0.09 23.08
C GLU A 264 -10.66 -0.43 21.97
N PRO A 265 -9.75 -1.37 22.28
CA PRO A 265 -8.94 -2.04 21.27
C PRO A 265 -9.81 -2.76 20.24
N LEU A 266 -9.51 -2.60 18.96
CA LEU A 266 -10.22 -3.27 17.88
C LEU A 266 -9.88 -4.77 17.87
N LEU A 267 -10.81 -5.61 18.31
CA LEU A 267 -10.66 -7.06 18.30
C LEU A 267 -11.46 -7.72 17.16
N ASP A 268 -12.63 -7.18 16.86
CA ASP A 268 -13.54 -7.70 15.85
C ASP A 268 -13.37 -6.91 14.53
N GLY A 269 -12.22 -7.09 13.89
CA GLY A 269 -11.87 -6.46 12.63
C GLY A 269 -11.60 -7.49 11.56
N THR A 270 -11.55 -7.04 10.31
CA THR A 270 -11.20 -7.86 9.14
C THR A 270 -9.93 -7.34 8.50
N VAL A 271 -8.98 -8.23 8.29
CA VAL A 271 -7.81 -8.03 7.45
C VAL A 271 -7.82 -9.08 6.34
N TYR A 272 -6.88 -9.03 5.43
CA TYR A 272 -6.86 -9.92 4.26
C TYR A 272 -5.48 -10.53 4.10
N GLY A 273 -5.45 -11.79 3.67
CA GLY A 273 -4.20 -12.51 3.39
C GLY A 273 -3.55 -12.13 2.07
N ASP A 274 -4.26 -11.41 1.20
CA ASP A 274 -3.81 -11.05 -0.15
C ASP A 274 -4.03 -9.56 -0.46
N PRO A 275 -3.21 -8.97 -1.36
CA PRO A 275 -3.27 -7.55 -1.71
C PRO A 275 -4.51 -7.15 -2.54
N ALA A 276 -5.26 -8.14 -3.10
CA ALA A 276 -6.50 -7.90 -3.82
C ALA A 276 -7.72 -7.84 -2.88
N LEU A 277 -7.52 -8.11 -1.57
CA LEU A 277 -8.54 -8.13 -0.53
C LEU A 277 -9.63 -9.18 -0.80
N THR A 278 -9.25 -10.35 -1.28
CA THR A 278 -10.17 -11.45 -1.59
C THR A 278 -10.23 -12.54 -0.53
N SER A 279 -9.18 -12.63 0.33
CA SER A 279 -9.06 -13.64 1.37
C SER A 279 -9.21 -13.01 2.77
N PRO A 280 -10.45 -12.82 3.27
CA PRO A 280 -10.69 -12.19 4.56
C PRO A 280 -10.20 -13.09 5.70
N LEU A 281 -9.60 -12.46 6.71
CA LEU A 281 -9.11 -13.08 7.94
C LEU A 281 -9.59 -12.25 9.13
N PRO A 282 -10.09 -12.85 10.21
CA PRO A 282 -10.38 -12.13 11.44
C PRO A 282 -9.10 -11.50 12.01
N LEU A 283 -9.15 -10.22 12.35
CA LEU A 283 -8.01 -9.52 12.96
C LEU A 283 -7.53 -10.23 14.22
N ARG A 284 -8.45 -10.77 15.02
CA ARG A 284 -8.14 -11.52 16.26
C ARG A 284 -7.20 -12.70 15.98
N GLU A 285 -7.49 -13.51 14.97
CA GLU A 285 -6.63 -14.65 14.63
C GLU A 285 -5.21 -14.23 14.27
N VAL A 286 -5.05 -13.09 13.60
CA VAL A 286 -3.73 -12.53 13.32
C VAL A 286 -3.05 -12.07 14.59
N LEU A 287 -3.77 -11.35 15.48
CA LEU A 287 -3.22 -10.85 16.75
C LEU A 287 -2.83 -11.99 17.69
N ASP A 288 -3.56 -13.10 17.71
CA ASP A 288 -3.24 -14.29 18.52
C ASP A 288 -1.89 -14.93 18.14
N THR A 289 -1.41 -14.71 16.91
CA THR A 289 -0.07 -15.15 16.47
C THR A 289 1.06 -14.21 16.88
N VAL A 290 0.71 -13.01 17.35
CA VAL A 290 1.64 -11.94 17.72
C VAL A 290 2.09 -12.14 19.17
N THR A 291 3.33 -11.82 19.45
CA THR A 291 3.92 -11.92 20.80
C THR A 291 4.62 -10.62 21.16
N ALA A 292 4.97 -10.43 22.41
CA ALA A 292 5.74 -9.27 22.87
C ALA A 292 7.11 -9.12 22.18
N THR A 293 7.60 -10.16 21.48
CA THR A 293 8.83 -10.09 20.67
C THR A 293 8.57 -9.72 19.22
N THR A 294 7.30 -9.65 18.79
CA THR A 294 6.89 -9.25 17.46
C THR A 294 6.83 -7.72 17.36
N GLY A 295 7.45 -7.14 16.35
CA GLY A 295 7.23 -5.75 15.99
C GLY A 295 6.04 -5.64 15.03
N ALA A 296 5.17 -4.65 15.22
CA ALA A 296 4.08 -4.32 14.29
C ALA A 296 4.42 -3.05 13.51
N ALA A 297 4.32 -3.12 12.18
CA ALA A 297 4.49 -1.96 11.31
C ALA A 297 3.24 -1.81 10.43
N VAL A 298 2.70 -0.60 10.36
CA VAL A 298 1.55 -0.29 9.50
C VAL A 298 2.02 0.61 8.36
N ILE A 299 1.66 0.29 7.13
CA ILE A 299 1.86 1.14 5.95
C ILE A 299 0.51 1.66 5.51
N SER A 300 0.21 2.92 5.80
CA SER A 300 -1.04 3.60 5.42
C SER A 300 -0.84 5.11 5.43
N ASP A 301 -1.64 5.81 4.64
CA ASP A 301 -1.68 7.28 4.66
C ASP A 301 -2.33 7.85 5.92
N ALA A 302 -2.98 7.04 6.73
CA ALA A 302 -3.73 7.46 7.93
C ALA A 302 -4.65 8.69 7.67
N GLY A 303 -5.16 8.83 6.44
CA GLY A 303 -6.00 9.96 6.03
C GLY A 303 -5.23 11.21 5.57
N ALA A 304 -3.89 11.17 5.47
CA ALA A 304 -3.10 12.31 5.02
C ALA A 304 -3.44 12.76 3.61
N ALA A 305 -3.73 11.83 2.70
CA ALA A 305 -4.05 12.16 1.32
C ALA A 305 -5.37 12.93 1.15
N ARG A 306 -6.27 12.86 2.11
CA ARG A 306 -7.52 13.65 2.12
C ARG A 306 -7.32 15.09 2.58
N GLY A 307 -6.26 15.38 3.32
CA GLY A 307 -5.93 16.72 3.81
C GLY A 307 -6.91 17.28 4.85
N THR A 308 -7.82 16.45 5.37
CA THR A 308 -8.84 16.85 6.37
C THR A 308 -8.88 15.85 7.52
N LEU A 309 -9.29 16.34 8.71
CA LEU A 309 -9.55 15.50 9.86
C LEU A 309 -10.88 14.74 9.67
N SER A 310 -10.85 13.43 9.88
CA SER A 310 -12.04 12.58 10.00
C SER A 310 -12.07 11.99 11.40
N PRO A 311 -12.99 12.44 12.28
CA PRO A 311 -13.13 11.91 13.63
C PRO A 311 -13.35 10.41 13.65
N ALA A 312 -14.26 9.88 12.83
CA ALA A 312 -14.52 8.45 12.75
C ALA A 312 -13.26 7.65 12.42
N ARG A 313 -12.53 8.06 11.36
CA ARG A 313 -11.28 7.41 10.98
C ARG A 313 -10.21 7.50 12.07
N LEU A 314 -10.16 8.60 12.83
CA LEU A 314 -9.23 8.72 13.95
C LEU A 314 -9.56 7.70 15.02
N LEU A 315 -10.83 7.56 15.42
CA LEU A 315 -11.25 6.58 16.43
C LEU A 315 -10.94 5.14 15.96
N ASP A 316 -11.29 4.79 14.72
CA ASP A 316 -11.01 3.48 14.13
C ASP A 316 -9.49 3.18 14.12
N THR A 317 -8.68 4.18 13.72
CA THR A 317 -7.22 4.03 13.67
C THR A 317 -6.63 3.89 15.07
N VAL A 318 -7.16 4.61 16.06
CA VAL A 318 -6.75 4.50 17.47
C VAL A 318 -7.14 3.13 18.04
N ALA A 319 -8.35 2.63 17.74
CA ALA A 319 -8.78 1.29 18.13
C ALA A 319 -7.85 0.20 17.59
N LEU A 320 -7.49 0.27 16.31
CA LEU A 320 -6.50 -0.62 15.70
C LEU A 320 -5.12 -0.46 16.35
N GLY A 321 -4.68 0.78 16.59
CA GLY A 321 -3.40 1.07 17.25
C GLY A 321 -3.33 0.47 18.64
N LYS A 322 -4.40 0.57 19.45
CA LYS A 322 -4.50 -0.03 20.77
C LYS A 322 -4.44 -1.56 20.71
N ALA A 323 -5.16 -2.18 19.76
CA ALA A 323 -5.11 -3.64 19.56
C ALA A 323 -3.69 -4.12 19.20
N LEU A 324 -3.01 -3.43 18.29
CA LEU A 324 -1.63 -3.74 17.92
C LEU A 324 -0.65 -3.52 19.10
N ARG A 325 -0.82 -2.46 19.88
CA ARG A 325 0.03 -2.17 21.05
C ARG A 325 -0.15 -3.20 22.16
N SER A 326 -1.35 -3.70 22.36
CA SER A 326 -1.60 -4.74 23.37
C SER A 326 -1.00 -6.09 22.99
N ALA A 327 -0.94 -6.42 21.70
CA ALA A 327 -0.44 -7.70 21.21
C ALA A 327 1.08 -7.68 20.92
N ALA A 328 1.61 -6.60 20.35
CA ALA A 328 2.98 -6.49 19.86
C ALA A 328 3.89 -5.74 20.84
N GLY A 329 5.18 -6.09 20.85
CA GLY A 329 6.18 -5.43 21.69
C GLY A 329 6.57 -4.02 21.23
N ALA A 330 6.34 -3.68 19.97
CA ALA A 330 6.57 -2.36 19.41
C ALA A 330 5.62 -2.10 18.25
N LEU A 331 5.18 -0.85 18.10
CA LEU A 331 4.31 -0.41 17.00
C LEU A 331 4.93 0.81 16.31
N THR A 332 4.92 0.82 14.99
CA THR A 332 5.31 1.96 14.18
C THR A 332 4.40 2.12 12.97
N TRP A 333 4.34 3.34 12.44
CA TRP A 333 3.54 3.67 11.27
C TRP A 333 4.42 4.30 10.19
N LEU A 334 4.32 3.79 8.97
CA LEU A 334 5.01 4.31 7.78
C LEU A 334 3.99 4.91 6.82
N ASN A 335 4.07 6.21 6.63
CA ASN A 335 3.13 6.94 5.79
C ASN A 335 3.78 7.28 4.44
N PRO A 336 3.20 6.86 3.30
CA PRO A 336 3.75 7.18 1.99
C PRO A 336 3.59 8.66 1.60
N VAL A 337 2.69 9.40 2.29
CA VAL A 337 2.52 10.83 2.09
C VAL A 337 3.60 11.59 2.88
N PRO A 338 4.27 12.60 2.29
CA PRO A 338 5.27 13.40 3.00
C PRO A 338 4.73 14.07 4.25
N ALA A 339 5.54 14.14 5.32
CA ALA A 339 5.12 14.67 6.63
C ALA A 339 4.57 16.10 6.57
N ALA A 340 5.09 16.95 5.67
CA ALA A 340 4.58 18.31 5.47
C ALA A 340 3.09 18.38 5.09
N ARG A 341 2.54 17.29 4.54
CA ARG A 341 1.14 17.18 4.12
C ARG A 341 0.21 16.55 5.17
N TRP A 342 0.73 16.16 6.34
CA TRP A 342 -0.11 15.59 7.40
C TRP A 342 -0.92 16.66 8.16
N ARG A 343 -0.48 17.92 8.08
CA ARG A 343 -1.12 19.01 8.81
C ARG A 343 -2.62 19.09 8.50
N ARG A 344 -3.43 19.32 9.55
CA ARG A 344 -4.89 19.40 9.51
C ARG A 344 -5.60 18.13 9.01
N SER A 345 -4.90 17.01 8.93
CA SER A 345 -5.49 15.73 8.53
C SER A 345 -5.57 14.75 9.72
N THR A 346 -6.25 13.64 9.51
CA THR A 346 -6.29 12.54 10.50
C THR A 346 -4.89 12.02 10.83
N ALA A 347 -3.98 12.00 9.85
CA ALA A 347 -2.61 11.55 10.06
C ALA A 347 -1.84 12.40 11.08
N GLU A 348 -2.06 13.72 11.12
CA GLU A 348 -1.46 14.59 12.14
C GLU A 348 -1.87 14.17 13.54
N GLN A 349 -3.14 13.84 13.73
CA GLN A 349 -3.63 13.38 15.04
C GLN A 349 -3.10 11.99 15.38
N VAL A 350 -3.12 11.04 14.42
CA VAL A 350 -2.56 9.69 14.64
C VAL A 350 -1.08 9.76 15.03
N ALA A 351 -0.29 10.64 14.40
CA ALA A 351 1.13 10.82 14.72
C ALA A 351 1.39 11.34 16.14
N ARG A 352 0.39 11.88 16.84
CA ARG A 352 0.50 12.26 18.25
C ARG A 352 0.43 11.05 19.19
N HIS A 353 -0.09 9.93 18.71
CA HIS A 353 -0.37 8.74 19.50
C HIS A 353 0.53 7.55 19.14
N VAL A 354 0.98 7.47 17.90
CA VAL A 354 1.80 6.36 17.40
C VAL A 354 3.05 6.92 16.71
N PRO A 355 4.25 6.33 16.92
CA PRO A 355 5.43 6.68 16.15
C PRO A 355 5.18 6.55 14.66
N MET A 356 4.98 7.69 13.97
CA MET A 356 4.69 7.75 12.55
C MET A 356 5.82 8.45 11.81
N PHE A 357 6.26 7.84 10.71
CA PHE A 357 7.36 8.34 9.90
C PHE A 357 6.96 8.35 8.42
N PRO A 358 7.48 9.29 7.62
CA PRO A 358 7.30 9.23 6.18
C PRO A 358 8.02 7.99 5.62
N LEU A 359 7.48 7.42 4.54
CA LEU A 359 8.03 6.25 3.87
C LEU A 359 9.26 6.65 3.03
N THR A 360 10.28 7.17 3.71
CA THR A 360 11.58 7.58 3.19
C THR A 360 12.69 6.78 3.88
N ARG A 361 13.91 6.89 3.38
CA ARG A 361 15.07 6.21 3.99
C ARG A 361 15.22 6.56 5.47
N ALA A 362 15.21 7.84 5.81
CA ALA A 362 15.32 8.30 7.19
C ALA A 362 14.15 7.81 8.06
N GLY A 363 12.90 7.91 7.54
CA GLY A 363 11.72 7.44 8.25
C GLY A 363 11.74 5.94 8.50
N MET A 364 12.21 5.13 7.55
CA MET A 364 12.35 3.69 7.75
C MET A 364 13.42 3.37 8.81
N TYR A 365 14.54 4.11 8.89
CA TYR A 365 15.51 3.93 9.96
C TYR A 365 14.90 4.18 11.33
N HIS A 366 14.14 5.26 11.49
CA HIS A 366 13.43 5.53 12.75
C HIS A 366 12.41 4.43 13.08
N ALA A 367 11.66 3.96 12.08
CA ALA A 367 10.72 2.86 12.26
C ALA A 367 11.42 1.58 12.74
N VAL A 368 12.54 1.22 12.12
CA VAL A 368 13.35 0.06 12.54
C VAL A 368 13.91 0.25 13.95
N ASP A 369 14.33 1.45 14.32
CA ASP A 369 14.81 1.74 15.67
C ASP A 369 13.70 1.54 16.73
N VAL A 370 12.48 2.02 16.45
CA VAL A 370 11.30 1.78 17.31
C VAL A 370 11.02 0.27 17.42
N LEU A 371 11.01 -0.45 16.30
CA LEU A 371 10.78 -1.91 16.28
C LEU A 371 11.87 -2.70 17.04
N ARG A 372 13.06 -2.14 17.18
CA ARG A 372 14.15 -2.69 18.01
C ARG A 372 13.99 -2.39 19.49
N GLY A 373 12.96 -1.63 19.87
CA GLY A 373 12.69 -1.23 21.25
C GLY A 373 13.37 0.08 21.66
N ARG A 374 13.89 0.88 20.74
CA ARG A 374 14.35 2.25 21.06
C ARG A 374 13.13 3.12 21.31
N PRO A 375 13.05 3.82 22.44
CA PRO A 375 11.92 4.70 22.72
C PRO A 375 11.87 5.84 21.71
N TYR A 376 10.68 6.13 21.21
CA TYR A 376 10.40 7.30 20.41
C TYR A 376 9.30 8.11 21.08
N PRO A 377 9.58 9.36 21.50
CA PRO A 377 8.60 10.16 22.19
C PRO A 377 7.48 10.57 21.22
N VAL A 378 6.25 10.26 21.60
CA VAL A 378 5.03 10.78 20.97
C VAL A 378 4.31 11.66 22.01
N PRO A 379 3.61 12.73 21.58
CA PRO A 379 2.98 13.67 22.53
C PRO A 379 1.96 13.00 23.47
N ARG A 380 1.23 12.00 22.99
CA ARG A 380 0.16 11.31 23.75
C ARG A 380 0.13 9.83 23.34
N PRO A 381 0.99 8.99 23.93
CA PRO A 381 1.03 7.56 23.58
C PRO A 381 -0.29 6.85 23.88
N LEU A 382 -0.65 5.86 23.01
CA LEU A 382 -1.84 5.01 23.17
C LEU A 382 -1.77 4.17 24.43
#